data_36ef5922b2544522d933eca17341e3cf
#
_entry.id   36ef5922b2544522d933eca17341e3cf
#
_cell.length_a   1.000
_cell.length_b   1.000
_cell.length_c   1.000
_cell.angle_alpha   90.00
_cell.angle_beta   90.00
_cell.angle_gamma   90.00
#
_symmetry.space_group_name_H-M   'P 1'
#
loop_
_entity.id
_entity.type
_entity.pdbx_description
1 polymer ?
#
loop_
_entity_poly.entity_id
_entity_poly.type
_entity_poly.pdbx_seq_one_letter_code
_entity_poly.pdbx_strand_id
1 'polypeptide(L)'
;MDKNLTALKPALVWKHFAEIAKIPRPSSHEEKIRAYVIGVAKSLGLECKEDAAHNVYVRKPASKGMENRKGIVLQAHLDMVPQKNNDKKFDFTKDPIEAYIDGEWVTANGTTLGADNGIGAAAILAVLEDDTLEHGPLEALFTATEETGMDLSLIHIS
;
A
#
# COMPACT_ATOMS: atom_id res chain seq x y z
N MET A 1 7.98 9.95 -21.56
CA MET A 1 7.50 9.13 -20.43
C MET A 1 6.21 9.74 -19.91
N ASP A 2 5.08 9.05 -20.09
CA ASP A 2 3.81 9.51 -19.52
C ASP A 2 3.78 9.14 -18.01
N LYS A 3 3.75 10.17 -17.16
CA LYS A 3 3.75 10.02 -15.69
C LYS A 3 2.33 10.08 -15.10
N ASN A 4 1.29 10.17 -15.92
CA ASN A 4 -0.08 10.31 -15.45
C ASN A 4 -0.72 8.96 -15.09
N LEU A 5 -0.20 8.29 -14.07
CA LEU A 5 -0.74 7.01 -13.59
C LEU A 5 -2.22 7.12 -13.19
N THR A 6 -2.67 8.30 -12.74
CA THR A 6 -4.05 8.50 -12.29
C THR A 6 -5.08 8.46 -13.42
N ALA A 7 -4.65 8.48 -14.68
CA ALA A 7 -5.52 8.25 -15.83
C ALA A 7 -5.88 6.76 -16.03
N LEU A 8 -5.12 5.86 -15.42
CA LEU A 8 -5.35 4.41 -15.51
C LEU A 8 -6.58 3.97 -14.71
N LYS A 9 -7.09 2.79 -15.05
CA LYS A 9 -8.24 2.16 -14.36
C LYS A 9 -7.80 0.86 -13.67
N PRO A 10 -8.36 0.53 -12.49
CA PRO A 10 -9.33 1.28 -11.67
C PRO A 10 -8.74 2.57 -11.07
N ALA A 11 -9.49 3.68 -11.12
CA ALA A 11 -8.96 5.00 -10.78
C ALA A 11 -8.41 5.12 -9.35
N LEU A 12 -9.11 4.56 -8.34
CA LEU A 12 -8.68 4.61 -6.95
C LEU A 12 -7.38 3.83 -6.71
N VAL A 13 -7.21 2.68 -7.34
CA VAL A 13 -5.98 1.89 -7.23
C VAL A 13 -4.78 2.70 -7.73
N TRP A 14 -4.89 3.28 -8.92
CA TRP A 14 -3.79 4.05 -9.50
C TRP A 14 -3.55 5.39 -8.79
N LYS A 15 -4.60 6.00 -8.23
CA LYS A 15 -4.47 7.15 -7.33
C LYS A 15 -3.58 6.81 -6.13
N HIS A 16 -3.91 5.73 -5.41
CA HIS A 16 -3.12 5.31 -4.25
C HIS A 16 -1.72 4.84 -4.64
N PHE A 17 -1.59 4.09 -5.73
CA PHE A 17 -0.26 3.65 -6.18
C PHE A 17 0.64 4.82 -6.56
N ALA A 18 0.11 5.84 -7.23
CA ALA A 18 0.85 7.06 -7.56
C ALA A 18 1.33 7.83 -6.32
N GLU A 19 0.53 7.86 -5.25
CA GLU A 19 0.96 8.45 -3.97
C GLU A 19 2.00 7.57 -3.24
N ILE A 20 1.79 6.25 -3.20
CA ILE A 20 2.74 5.28 -2.61
C ILE A 20 4.11 5.37 -3.30
N ALA A 21 4.15 5.50 -4.62
CA ALA A 21 5.40 5.63 -5.38
C ALA A 21 6.21 6.88 -5.01
N LYS A 22 5.55 7.95 -4.56
CA LYS A 22 6.22 9.17 -4.10
C LYS A 22 6.85 9.04 -2.72
N ILE A 23 6.49 8.02 -1.95
CA ILE A 23 6.90 7.85 -0.57
C ILE A 23 8.07 6.88 -0.49
N PRO A 24 9.28 7.33 -0.09
CA PRO A 24 10.40 6.44 0.22
C PRO A 24 10.00 5.40 1.28
N ARG A 25 10.23 4.11 0.95
CA ARG A 25 9.80 3.00 1.81
C ARG A 25 10.69 1.74 1.67
N PRO A 26 12.02 1.88 1.61
CA PRO A 26 12.85 0.69 1.66
C PRO A 26 12.66 -0.02 2.99
N SER A 27 12.90 -1.33 3.04
CA SER A 27 12.76 -2.12 4.26
C SER A 27 13.47 -1.47 5.44
N SER A 28 12.85 -1.49 6.60
CA SER A 28 13.28 -0.81 7.85
C SER A 28 13.20 0.74 7.82
N HIS A 29 12.54 1.33 6.82
CA HIS A 29 12.31 2.78 6.70
C HIS A 29 10.87 3.07 6.25
N GLU A 30 9.90 2.41 6.86
CA GLU A 30 8.49 2.46 6.47
C GLU A 30 7.67 3.54 7.19
N GLU A 31 8.28 4.40 8.02
CA GLU A 31 7.56 5.38 8.85
C GLU A 31 6.64 6.28 8.03
N LYS A 32 7.12 6.74 6.88
CA LYS A 32 6.36 7.68 6.02
C LYS A 32 5.17 6.98 5.34
N ILE A 33 5.37 5.75 4.86
CA ILE A 33 4.29 4.99 4.22
C ILE A 33 3.25 4.54 5.26
N ARG A 34 3.66 4.16 6.47
CA ARG A 34 2.72 3.89 7.57
C ARG A 34 1.90 5.12 7.92
N ALA A 35 2.55 6.28 8.05
CA ALA A 35 1.85 7.54 8.29
C ALA A 35 0.82 7.86 7.20
N TYR A 36 1.13 7.58 5.94
CA TYR A 36 0.20 7.73 4.82
C TYR A 36 -1.02 6.82 4.97
N VAL A 37 -0.82 5.52 5.20
CA VAL A 37 -1.89 4.53 5.39
C VAL A 37 -2.80 4.92 6.57
N ILE A 38 -2.20 5.27 7.72
CA ILE A 38 -2.92 5.73 8.90
C ILE A 38 -3.70 7.01 8.60
N GLY A 39 -3.10 7.94 7.86
CA GLY A 39 -3.75 9.18 7.44
C GLY A 39 -4.98 8.93 6.57
N VAL A 40 -4.88 8.02 5.60
CA VAL A 40 -6.01 7.61 4.75
C VAL A 40 -7.11 6.98 5.62
N ALA A 41 -6.79 6.00 6.47
CA ALA A 41 -7.78 5.35 7.33
C ALA A 41 -8.52 6.36 8.23
N LYS A 42 -7.78 7.29 8.84
CA LYS A 42 -8.37 8.36 9.67
C LYS A 42 -9.26 9.31 8.87
N SER A 43 -8.86 9.68 7.66
CA SER A 43 -9.68 10.56 6.79
C SER A 43 -11.00 9.91 6.38
N LEU A 44 -11.03 8.57 6.32
CA LEU A 44 -12.23 7.78 6.05
C LEU A 44 -13.05 7.47 7.32
N GLY A 45 -12.60 7.91 8.50
CA GLY A 45 -13.26 7.64 9.77
C GLY A 45 -13.19 6.16 10.21
N LEU A 46 -12.24 5.40 9.68
CA LEU A 46 -12.08 3.97 9.97
C LEU A 46 -11.26 3.73 11.24
N GLU A 47 -11.59 2.65 11.96
CA GLU A 47 -10.76 2.18 13.06
C GLU A 47 -9.39 1.78 12.52
N CYS A 48 -8.33 2.32 13.15
CA CYS A 48 -6.95 2.07 12.74
C CYS A 48 -6.07 1.92 13.97
N LYS A 49 -5.22 0.89 13.96
CA LYS A 49 -4.25 0.60 15.03
C LYS A 49 -2.88 0.30 14.42
N GLU A 50 -1.83 0.66 15.11
CA GLU A 50 -0.46 0.24 14.85
C GLU A 50 0.01 -0.63 16.01
N ASP A 51 0.63 -1.78 15.73
CA ASP A 51 1.19 -2.66 16.75
C ASP A 51 2.67 -2.32 17.05
N ALA A 52 3.24 -3.00 18.05
CA ALA A 52 4.63 -2.81 18.45
C ALA A 52 5.65 -3.23 17.37
N ALA A 53 5.21 -4.00 16.40
CA ALA A 53 5.99 -4.45 15.27
C ALA A 53 5.83 -3.55 14.04
N HIS A 54 5.11 -2.43 14.21
CA HIS A 54 4.85 -1.46 13.16
C HIS A 54 3.94 -1.95 12.03
N ASN A 55 3.17 -3.02 12.24
CA ASN A 55 2.09 -3.35 11.34
C ASN A 55 0.90 -2.40 11.56
N VAL A 56 0.21 -2.07 10.49
CA VAL A 56 -0.99 -1.23 10.55
C VAL A 56 -2.22 -2.08 10.26
N TYR A 57 -3.16 -2.05 11.19
CA TYR A 57 -4.45 -2.70 11.09
C TYR A 57 -5.55 -1.68 10.89
N VAL A 58 -6.43 -1.89 9.91
CA VAL A 58 -7.58 -1.03 9.63
C VAL A 58 -8.83 -1.89 9.51
N ARG A 59 -9.93 -1.43 10.11
CA ARG A 59 -11.22 -2.12 10.06
C ARG A 59 -12.27 -1.27 9.36
N LYS A 60 -12.93 -1.83 8.35
CA LYS A 60 -14.10 -1.25 7.67
C LYS A 60 -15.34 -2.09 8.02
N PRO A 61 -16.39 -1.49 8.63
CA PRO A 61 -17.65 -2.18 8.88
C PRO A 61 -18.26 -2.70 7.58
N ALA A 62 -19.10 -3.73 7.68
CA ALA A 62 -19.84 -4.24 6.54
C ALA A 62 -20.75 -3.17 5.91
N SER A 63 -20.98 -3.26 4.62
CA SER A 63 -22.03 -2.51 3.94
C SER A 63 -23.40 -2.85 4.54
N LYS A 64 -24.32 -1.90 4.49
CA LYS A 64 -25.69 -2.08 4.99
C LYS A 64 -26.35 -3.33 4.40
N GLY A 65 -26.79 -4.24 5.26
CA GLY A 65 -27.39 -5.50 4.87
C GLY A 65 -26.41 -6.65 4.63
N MET A 66 -25.10 -6.41 4.78
CA MET A 66 -24.04 -7.41 4.63
C MET A 66 -23.38 -7.79 5.95
N GLU A 67 -23.94 -7.40 7.09
CA GLU A 67 -23.35 -7.56 8.42
C GLU A 67 -23.17 -9.04 8.79
N ASN A 68 -24.03 -9.92 8.25
CA ASN A 68 -23.96 -11.38 8.47
C ASN A 68 -23.04 -12.13 7.51
N ARG A 69 -22.36 -11.43 6.60
CA ARG A 69 -21.37 -12.05 5.72
C ARG A 69 -20.08 -12.32 6.46
N LYS A 70 -19.33 -13.33 5.99
CA LYS A 70 -18.00 -13.62 6.55
C LYS A 70 -17.10 -12.42 6.38
N GLY A 71 -16.34 -12.09 7.43
CA GLY A 71 -15.27 -11.10 7.36
C GLY A 71 -14.14 -11.58 6.44
N ILE A 72 -13.46 -10.65 5.83
CA ILE A 72 -12.30 -10.89 4.96
C ILE A 72 -11.14 -10.06 5.48
N VAL A 73 -9.97 -10.67 5.55
CA VAL A 73 -8.69 -9.98 5.80
C VAL A 73 -7.99 -9.78 4.47
N LEU A 74 -7.63 -8.54 4.18
CA LEU A 74 -6.79 -8.15 3.04
C LEU A 74 -5.40 -7.80 3.58
N GLN A 75 -4.35 -8.40 3.01
CA GLN A 75 -2.99 -8.18 3.50
C GLN A 75 -2.07 -7.73 2.37
N ALA A 76 -1.19 -6.76 2.66
CA ALA A 76 -0.06 -6.37 1.82
C ALA A 76 1.07 -5.86 2.70
N HIS A 77 2.34 -5.99 2.24
CA HIS A 77 3.46 -5.37 2.92
C HIS A 77 3.75 -3.96 2.38
N LEU A 78 4.32 -3.11 3.23
CA LEU A 78 4.55 -1.70 2.92
C LEU A 78 5.95 -1.41 2.40
N ASP A 79 6.94 -2.22 2.76
CA ASP A 79 8.31 -2.07 2.31
C ASP A 79 8.52 -2.50 0.87
N MET A 80 9.67 -2.20 0.33
CA MET A 80 10.08 -2.59 -1.01
C MET A 80 11.59 -2.82 -1.08
N VAL A 81 12.00 -3.70 -1.99
CA VAL A 81 13.41 -3.94 -2.33
C VAL A 81 14.02 -2.70 -2.98
N PRO A 82 15.08 -2.10 -2.40
CA PRO A 82 15.70 -0.89 -2.92
C PRO A 82 16.83 -1.20 -3.90
N GLN A 83 16.53 -1.45 -5.17
CA GLN A 83 17.53 -1.69 -6.21
C GLN A 83 17.45 -0.67 -7.34
N LYS A 84 18.60 -0.36 -7.93
CA LYS A 84 18.74 0.61 -9.03
C LYS A 84 19.83 0.22 -9.99
N ASN A 85 19.81 0.81 -11.18
CA ASN A 85 20.92 0.70 -12.14
C ASN A 85 22.19 1.32 -11.56
N ASN A 86 23.35 0.78 -11.92
CA ASN A 86 24.64 1.19 -11.37
C ASN A 86 24.98 2.66 -11.66
N ASP A 87 24.54 3.19 -12.79
CA ASP A 87 24.74 4.59 -13.23
C ASP A 87 23.73 5.57 -12.64
N LYS A 88 22.63 5.06 -12.02
CA LYS A 88 21.58 5.91 -11.44
C LYS A 88 22.03 6.45 -10.07
N LYS A 89 22.04 7.79 -9.93
CA LYS A 89 22.14 8.45 -8.62
C LYS A 89 20.75 8.51 -8.02
N PHE A 90 20.53 7.78 -6.93
CA PHE A 90 19.22 7.68 -6.28
C PHE A 90 19.38 7.24 -4.82
N ASP A 91 18.67 7.90 -3.91
CA ASP A 91 18.63 7.58 -2.49
C ASP A 91 17.22 7.10 -2.10
N PHE A 92 17.05 5.80 -1.91
CA PHE A 92 15.76 5.18 -1.59
C PHE A 92 15.15 5.65 -0.26
N THR A 93 15.91 6.32 0.60
CA THR A 93 15.38 6.88 1.85
C THR A 93 14.81 8.29 1.68
N LYS A 94 15.05 8.95 0.51
CA LYS A 94 14.70 10.35 0.26
C LYS A 94 13.96 10.56 -1.05
N ASP A 95 14.39 9.88 -2.12
CA ASP A 95 13.90 10.15 -3.45
C ASP A 95 12.62 9.36 -3.77
N PRO A 96 11.64 9.99 -4.43
CA PRO A 96 10.44 9.30 -4.90
C PRO A 96 10.75 8.40 -6.10
N ILE A 97 10.05 7.27 -6.20
CA ILE A 97 10.13 6.42 -7.38
C ILE A 97 9.53 7.15 -8.59
N GLU A 98 10.32 7.28 -9.65
CA GLU A 98 9.88 7.88 -10.91
C GLU A 98 9.11 6.84 -11.77
N ALA A 99 7.89 6.51 -11.34
CA ALA A 99 7.02 5.62 -12.08
C ALA A 99 6.43 6.28 -13.32
N TYR A 100 6.30 5.53 -14.41
CA TYR A 100 5.71 6.03 -15.66
C TYR A 100 5.09 4.90 -16.48
N ILE A 101 4.24 5.28 -17.46
CA ILE A 101 3.61 4.36 -18.41
C ILE A 101 4.53 4.18 -19.61
N ASP A 102 4.81 2.94 -19.97
CA ASP A 102 5.58 2.55 -21.14
C ASP A 102 4.78 1.51 -21.95
N GLY A 103 4.03 1.98 -22.93
CA GLY A 103 3.10 1.14 -23.68
C GLY A 103 2.01 0.54 -22.77
N GLU A 104 2.01 -0.77 -22.64
CA GLU A 104 1.07 -1.51 -21.77
C GLU A 104 1.59 -1.72 -20.34
N TRP A 105 2.77 -1.22 -20.02
CA TRP A 105 3.44 -1.44 -18.75
C TRP A 105 3.49 -0.16 -17.91
N VAL A 106 3.47 -0.35 -16.60
CA VAL A 106 3.93 0.67 -15.65
C VAL A 106 5.30 0.24 -15.13
N THR A 107 6.26 1.11 -15.22
CA THR A 107 7.66 0.84 -14.86
C THR A 107 8.27 2.01 -14.11
N ALA A 108 9.54 1.89 -13.71
CA ALA A 108 10.28 2.95 -13.02
C ALA A 108 11.56 3.31 -13.77
N ASN A 109 11.97 4.56 -13.65
CA ASN A 109 13.15 5.09 -14.32
C ASN A 109 14.44 4.65 -13.61
N GLY A 110 14.97 3.50 -13.99
CA GLY A 110 16.26 2.98 -13.52
C GLY A 110 16.31 2.52 -12.07
N THR A 111 15.14 2.28 -11.46
CA THR A 111 15.01 1.71 -10.11
C THR A 111 13.99 0.58 -10.11
N THR A 112 13.92 -0.19 -9.02
CA THR A 112 12.74 -1.01 -8.72
C THR A 112 11.50 -0.13 -8.64
N LEU A 113 10.36 -0.64 -9.13
CA LEU A 113 9.07 0.07 -9.11
C LEU A 113 8.40 0.02 -7.73
N GLY A 114 8.64 -1.05 -6.98
CA GLY A 114 7.96 -1.31 -5.72
C GLY A 114 6.48 -1.69 -5.91
N ALA A 115 6.12 -2.29 -7.05
CA ALA A 115 4.78 -2.84 -7.25
C ALA A 115 4.52 -4.02 -6.31
N ASP A 116 5.55 -4.75 -5.96
CA ASP A 116 5.59 -5.69 -4.84
C ASP A 116 5.96 -4.92 -3.56
N ASN A 117 5.06 -4.74 -2.60
CA ASN A 117 3.63 -4.99 -2.70
C ASN A 117 2.83 -3.67 -2.73
N GLY A 118 3.38 -2.63 -3.36
CA GLY A 118 2.74 -1.31 -3.45
C GLY A 118 1.40 -1.35 -4.18
N ILE A 119 1.25 -2.24 -5.19
CA ILE A 119 -0.03 -2.35 -5.90
C ILE A 119 -1.09 -3.06 -5.04
N GLY A 120 -0.69 -4.05 -4.23
CA GLY A 120 -1.57 -4.69 -3.26
C GLY A 120 -2.03 -3.71 -2.18
N ALA A 121 -1.10 -2.92 -1.62
CA ALA A 121 -1.42 -1.86 -0.66
C ALA A 121 -2.37 -0.81 -1.28
N ALA A 122 -2.13 -0.39 -2.52
CA ALA A 122 -2.99 0.54 -3.24
C ALA A 122 -4.39 -0.04 -3.49
N ALA A 123 -4.50 -1.32 -3.84
CA ALA A 123 -5.78 -1.99 -4.04
C ALA A 123 -6.57 -2.09 -2.73
N ILE A 124 -5.91 -2.40 -1.61
CA ILE A 124 -6.55 -2.42 -0.30
C ILE A 124 -7.08 -1.03 0.08
N LEU A 125 -6.25 0.00 -0.07
CA LEU A 125 -6.67 1.38 0.21
C LEU A 125 -7.85 1.81 -0.68
N ALA A 126 -7.87 1.39 -1.96
CA ALA A 126 -8.97 1.65 -2.87
C ALA A 126 -10.27 0.98 -2.39
N VAL A 127 -10.22 -0.27 -1.93
CA VAL A 127 -11.37 -0.99 -1.36
C VAL A 127 -11.86 -0.31 -0.07
N LEU A 128 -10.95 0.18 0.75
CA LEU A 128 -11.32 0.91 1.97
C LEU A 128 -11.99 2.26 1.63
N GLU A 129 -11.54 2.96 0.59
CA GLU A 129 -12.07 4.27 0.18
C GLU A 129 -13.39 4.16 -0.61
N ASP A 130 -13.59 3.08 -1.35
CA ASP A 130 -14.77 2.93 -2.22
C ASP A 130 -16.02 2.57 -1.43
N ASP A 131 -16.96 3.52 -1.34
CA ASP A 131 -18.24 3.35 -0.65
C ASP A 131 -19.32 2.72 -1.53
N THR A 132 -19.03 2.44 -2.79
CA THR A 132 -19.97 1.81 -3.73
C THR A 132 -19.90 0.28 -3.71
N LEU A 133 -18.85 -0.29 -3.12
CA LEU A 133 -18.66 -1.73 -3.01
C LEU A 133 -19.57 -2.32 -1.92
N GLU A 134 -20.26 -3.42 -2.24
CA GLU A 134 -20.99 -4.22 -1.26
C GLU A 134 -20.07 -5.30 -0.67
N HIS A 135 -19.89 -5.29 0.65
CA HIS A 135 -18.98 -6.21 1.33
C HIS A 135 -19.42 -6.53 2.75
N GLY A 136 -19.05 -7.70 3.26
CA GLY A 136 -19.07 -8.04 4.68
C GLY A 136 -18.04 -7.23 5.47
N PRO A 137 -17.82 -7.51 6.76
CA PRO A 137 -16.76 -6.85 7.53
C PRO A 137 -15.40 -7.02 6.84
N LEU A 138 -14.63 -5.94 6.69
CA LEU A 138 -13.28 -5.97 6.12
C LEU A 138 -12.25 -5.59 7.18
N GLU A 139 -11.15 -6.29 7.14
CA GLU A 139 -9.94 -6.00 7.89
C GLU A 139 -8.79 -5.86 6.90
N ALA A 140 -7.99 -4.83 7.05
CA ALA A 140 -6.79 -4.62 6.25
C ALA A 140 -5.57 -4.70 7.17
N LEU A 141 -4.61 -5.52 6.80
CA LEU A 141 -3.34 -5.68 7.50
C LEU A 141 -2.20 -5.24 6.57
N PHE A 142 -1.53 -4.16 6.93
CA PHE A 142 -0.36 -3.68 6.25
C PHE A 142 0.88 -4.04 7.09
N THR A 143 1.69 -4.95 6.58
CA THR A 143 2.87 -5.44 7.28
C THR A 143 4.12 -4.66 6.92
N ALA A 144 5.10 -4.64 7.85
CA ALA A 144 6.40 -4.03 7.67
C ALA A 144 7.48 -5.12 7.46
N THR A 145 8.60 -4.74 6.85
CA THR A 145 9.85 -5.54 6.73
C THR A 145 9.69 -6.93 6.11
N GLU A 146 8.73 -7.12 5.20
CA GLU A 146 8.52 -8.42 4.56
C GLU A 146 9.77 -8.89 3.79
N GLU A 147 10.37 -7.97 3.04
CA GLU A 147 11.51 -8.24 2.14
C GLU A 147 12.82 -8.57 2.88
N THR A 148 12.87 -8.39 4.20
CA THR A 148 14.07 -8.62 5.02
C THR A 148 13.93 -9.72 6.07
N GLY A 149 12.74 -10.33 6.21
CA GLY A 149 12.65 -11.46 7.13
C GLY A 149 11.31 -11.81 7.71
N MET A 150 10.22 -11.15 7.44
CA MET A 150 8.87 -11.49 7.94
C MET A 150 8.77 -11.71 9.48
N ASP A 151 9.73 -11.22 10.25
CA ASP A 151 9.79 -11.41 11.71
C ASP A 151 8.51 -10.94 12.41
N LEU A 152 7.72 -10.16 11.71
CA LEU A 152 6.55 -9.46 12.21
C LEU A 152 5.22 -10.06 11.76
N SER A 153 5.21 -10.97 10.80
CA SER A 153 3.97 -11.64 10.37
C SER A 153 3.52 -12.73 11.33
N LEU A 154 4.37 -13.09 12.30
CA LEU A 154 4.09 -14.12 13.31
C LEU A 154 3.34 -13.59 14.53
N ILE A 155 3.10 -12.27 14.61
CA ILE A 155 2.43 -11.66 15.76
C ILE A 155 0.94 -11.49 15.47
N HIS A 156 0.17 -12.49 15.87
CA HIS A 156 -1.27 -12.46 16.12
C HIS A 156 -2.22 -12.52 14.93
N ILE A 157 -2.40 -13.72 14.46
CA ILE A 157 -3.73 -14.17 14.05
C ILE A 157 -4.32 -14.89 15.28
N SER A 158 -5.02 -14.17 16.12
CA SER A 158 -5.81 -14.74 17.22
C SER A 158 -7.24 -14.25 17.16
#